data_06c21a13cec22c29db5ec7208c0c5776
#
_entry.id   06c21a13cec22c29db5ec7208c0c5776
#
_cell.length_a   1.000
_cell.length_b   1.000
_cell.length_c   1.000
_cell.angle_alpha   90.00
_cell.angle_beta   90.00
_cell.angle_gamma   90.00
#
_symmetry.space_group_name_H-M   'P 1'
#
loop_
_entity.id
_entity.type
_entity.pdbx_description
1 polymer ?
#
loop_
_entity_poly.entity_id
_entity_poly.type
_entity_poly.pdbx_seq_one_letter_code
_entity_poly.pdbx_strand_id
1 'polypeptide(L)'
;MEVFEKEGHVTIAAESGEEAVELFGREKPDFVCLDIMMPGKNGYEVCREIRKRSADVPVLILSAKAEEIDRVVGLDIGADDYIVKPFGVKELLARVNAVYRRYQGRSASQATFTMNELEVSPSELRAFRGGLQIDLTGRDVKLLSYFAANRGKVVSRNELFDVGWGFDFLPTSRSLDQYISQLRKKIEIDPKNPRIIATVHTVGYRYP
;
A
#
# COMPACT_ATOMS: atom_id res chain seq x y z
N MET A 1 18.67 4.10 -13.86
CA MET A 1 19.79 3.97 -12.90
C MET A 1 20.48 5.31 -12.71
N GLU A 2 21.15 5.88 -13.71
CA GLU A 2 21.88 7.16 -13.62
C GLU A 2 21.14 8.32 -12.95
N VAL A 3 19.81 8.38 -13.08
CA VAL A 3 18.97 9.42 -12.49
C VAL A 3 18.96 9.33 -10.98
N PHE A 4 18.84 8.13 -10.45
CA PHE A 4 18.80 7.90 -8.99
C PHE A 4 20.20 8.06 -8.39
N GLU A 5 21.25 7.66 -9.12
CA GLU A 5 22.63 7.84 -8.67
C GLU A 5 23.01 9.33 -8.56
N LYS A 6 22.51 10.17 -9.50
CA LYS A 6 22.66 11.64 -9.42
C LYS A 6 21.96 12.26 -8.21
N GLU A 7 20.89 11.64 -7.73
CA GLU A 7 20.19 12.04 -6.50
C GLU A 7 20.80 11.41 -5.23
N GLY A 8 21.92 10.70 -5.36
CA GLY A 8 22.67 10.14 -4.23
C GLY A 8 22.17 8.76 -3.76
N HIS A 9 21.36 8.07 -4.56
CA HIS A 9 20.89 6.72 -4.24
C HIS A 9 21.87 5.66 -4.77
N VAL A 10 22.03 4.58 -4.02
CA VAL A 10 22.68 3.36 -4.49
C VAL A 10 21.65 2.53 -5.25
N THR A 11 21.94 2.18 -6.50
CA THR A 11 21.00 1.45 -7.35
C THR A 11 21.46 0.03 -7.61
N ILE A 12 20.53 -0.92 -7.59
CA ILE A 12 20.74 -2.32 -7.92
C ILE A 12 19.73 -2.68 -9.00
N ALA A 13 20.17 -3.26 -10.10
CA ALA A 13 19.30 -3.68 -11.18
C ALA A 13 19.14 -5.19 -11.21
N ALA A 14 17.94 -5.64 -11.57
CA ALA A 14 17.62 -7.01 -11.90
C ALA A 14 17.12 -7.08 -13.35
N GLU A 15 17.55 -8.08 -14.09
CA GLU A 15 17.18 -8.29 -15.50
C GLU A 15 15.94 -9.21 -15.65
N SER A 16 15.57 -9.92 -14.57
CA SER A 16 14.41 -10.82 -14.52
C SER A 16 13.68 -10.74 -13.19
N GLY A 17 12.46 -11.26 -13.16
CA GLY A 17 11.67 -11.30 -11.93
C GLY A 17 12.24 -12.24 -10.87
N GLU A 18 12.87 -13.35 -11.27
CA GLU A 18 13.55 -14.28 -10.38
C GLU A 18 14.74 -13.62 -9.70
N GLU A 19 15.58 -12.96 -10.49
CA GLU A 19 16.73 -12.21 -10.00
C GLU A 19 16.31 -11.08 -9.06
N ALA A 20 15.22 -10.37 -9.38
CA ALA A 20 14.68 -9.32 -8.51
C ALA A 20 14.30 -9.85 -7.12
N VAL A 21 13.68 -11.04 -7.05
CA VAL A 21 13.32 -11.68 -5.78
C VAL A 21 14.56 -12.15 -5.00
N GLU A 22 15.60 -12.62 -5.68
CA GLU A 22 16.86 -13.03 -5.07
C GLU A 22 17.62 -11.81 -4.53
N LEU A 23 17.82 -10.78 -5.36
CA LEU A 23 18.47 -9.52 -4.99
C LEU A 23 17.73 -8.83 -3.82
N PHE A 24 16.42 -8.82 -3.84
CA PHE A 24 15.65 -8.29 -2.72
C PHE A 24 15.98 -8.98 -1.39
N GLY A 25 16.10 -10.31 -1.41
CA GLY A 25 16.44 -11.09 -0.21
C GLY A 25 17.85 -10.83 0.31
N ARG A 26 18.81 -10.65 -0.62
CA ARG A 26 20.23 -10.47 -0.31
C ARG A 26 20.58 -9.04 0.09
N GLU A 27 20.13 -8.07 -0.69
CA GLU A 27 20.57 -6.68 -0.60
C GLU A 27 19.65 -5.83 0.30
N LYS A 28 18.42 -6.29 0.60
CA LYS A 28 17.43 -5.62 1.45
C LYS A 28 17.24 -4.14 1.12
N PRO A 29 16.85 -3.80 -0.10
CA PRO A 29 16.72 -2.41 -0.53
C PRO A 29 15.65 -1.66 0.27
N ASP A 30 15.86 -0.33 0.43
CA ASP A 30 14.91 0.57 1.11
C ASP A 30 13.74 0.98 0.21
N PHE A 31 13.83 0.73 -1.09
CA PHE A 31 12.82 1.07 -2.09
C PHE A 31 12.91 0.14 -3.30
N VAL A 32 11.79 -0.20 -3.90
CA VAL A 32 11.74 -1.07 -5.09
C VAL A 32 10.92 -0.42 -6.20
N CYS A 33 11.54 -0.30 -7.39
CA CYS A 33 10.83 0.02 -8.63
C CYS A 33 10.67 -1.25 -9.45
N LEU A 34 9.44 -1.65 -9.77
CA LEU A 34 9.13 -2.87 -10.52
C LEU A 34 8.51 -2.55 -11.87
N ASP A 35 9.16 -3.00 -12.94
CA ASP A 35 8.49 -3.09 -14.25
C ASP A 35 7.53 -4.29 -14.24
N ILE A 36 6.35 -4.14 -14.79
CA ILE A 36 5.44 -5.29 -14.95
C ILE A 36 5.97 -6.24 -16.02
N MET A 37 6.53 -5.68 -17.10
CA MET A 37 6.95 -6.44 -18.27
C MET A 37 8.41 -6.89 -18.13
N MET A 38 8.67 -7.78 -17.17
CA MET A 38 9.99 -8.40 -16.99
C MET A 38 9.98 -9.84 -17.51
N PRO A 39 11.13 -10.33 -18.00
CA PRO A 39 11.31 -11.76 -18.30
C PRO A 39 11.11 -12.62 -17.04
N GLY A 40 10.62 -13.84 -17.23
CA GLY A 40 10.34 -14.77 -16.14
C GLY A 40 9.12 -14.34 -15.33
N LYS A 41 9.28 -14.17 -14.03
CA LYS A 41 8.22 -13.64 -13.17
C LYS A 41 7.89 -12.20 -13.53
N ASN A 42 6.61 -11.90 -13.74
CA ASN A 42 6.17 -10.54 -13.99
C ASN A 42 6.21 -9.68 -12.72
N GLY A 43 6.15 -8.34 -12.87
CA GLY A 43 6.25 -7.43 -11.73
C GLY A 43 5.19 -7.61 -10.64
N TYR A 44 4.00 -8.10 -10.98
CA TYR A 44 2.97 -8.42 -9.99
C TYR A 44 3.33 -9.62 -9.13
N GLU A 45 3.90 -10.66 -9.73
CA GLU A 45 4.38 -11.86 -9.02
C GLU A 45 5.54 -11.50 -8.09
N VAL A 46 6.49 -10.70 -8.57
CA VAL A 46 7.60 -10.18 -7.78
C VAL A 46 7.08 -9.34 -6.60
N CYS A 47 6.13 -8.45 -6.82
CA CYS A 47 5.52 -7.65 -5.76
C CYS A 47 4.91 -8.54 -4.66
N ARG A 48 4.16 -9.58 -5.04
CA ARG A 48 3.60 -10.54 -4.07
C ARG A 48 4.69 -11.26 -3.27
N GLU A 49 5.78 -11.69 -3.91
CA GLU A 49 6.89 -12.35 -3.23
C GLU A 49 7.62 -11.39 -2.27
N ILE A 50 7.80 -10.14 -2.66
CA ILE A 50 8.35 -9.10 -1.79
C ILE A 50 7.43 -8.89 -0.58
N ARG A 51 6.11 -8.77 -0.78
CA ARG A 51 5.15 -8.56 0.31
C ARG A 51 5.07 -9.72 1.30
N LYS A 52 5.32 -10.95 0.87
CA LYS A 52 5.47 -12.11 1.79
C LYS A 52 6.71 -11.98 2.70
N ARG A 53 7.77 -11.33 2.24
CA ARG A 53 9.05 -11.20 2.96
C ARG A 53 9.16 -9.88 3.73
N SER A 54 8.57 -8.82 3.19
CA SER A 54 8.57 -7.48 3.78
C SER A 54 7.26 -6.78 3.44
N ALA A 55 6.49 -6.47 4.45
CA ALA A 55 5.26 -5.72 4.31
C ALA A 55 5.52 -4.21 4.16
N ASP A 56 6.72 -3.74 4.56
CA ASP A 56 7.03 -2.32 4.76
C ASP A 56 7.76 -1.66 3.61
N VAL A 57 8.62 -2.39 2.88
CA VAL A 57 9.44 -1.77 1.84
C VAL A 57 8.54 -1.08 0.80
N PRO A 58 8.80 0.18 0.45
CA PRO A 58 8.04 0.87 -0.57
C PRO A 58 8.24 0.21 -1.95
N VAL A 59 7.12 -0.05 -2.66
CA VAL A 59 7.12 -0.63 -4.00
C VAL A 59 6.36 0.29 -4.95
N LEU A 60 7.05 0.79 -5.98
CA LEU A 60 6.50 1.55 -7.10
C LEU A 60 6.45 0.66 -8.35
N ILE A 61 5.26 0.47 -8.92
CA ILE A 61 5.10 -0.28 -10.17
C ILE A 61 5.25 0.66 -11.37
N LEU A 62 6.05 0.22 -12.35
CA LEU A 62 6.22 0.87 -13.66
C LEU A 62 5.53 0.01 -14.72
N SER A 63 4.64 0.57 -15.53
CA SER A 63 3.89 -0.22 -16.51
C SER A 63 3.63 0.51 -17.81
N ALA A 64 3.70 -0.22 -18.92
CA ALA A 64 3.18 0.25 -20.22
C ALA A 64 1.64 0.14 -20.30
N LYS A 65 1.00 -0.56 -19.37
CA LYS A 65 -0.45 -0.76 -19.34
C LYS A 65 -1.13 0.43 -18.64
N ALA A 66 -1.99 1.11 -19.39
CA ALA A 66 -2.72 2.28 -18.93
C ALA A 66 -4.15 1.96 -18.45
N GLU A 67 -4.59 0.70 -18.58
CA GLU A 67 -5.94 0.32 -18.20
C GLU A 67 -6.15 0.43 -16.68
N GLU A 68 -7.30 0.93 -16.31
CA GLU A 68 -7.68 1.12 -14.90
C GLU A 68 -7.59 -0.18 -14.09
N ILE A 69 -7.97 -1.28 -14.69
CA ILE A 69 -7.96 -2.61 -14.07
C ILE A 69 -6.54 -3.05 -13.69
N ASP A 70 -5.53 -2.72 -14.50
CA ASP A 70 -4.14 -3.05 -14.22
C ASP A 70 -3.58 -2.27 -13.02
N ARG A 71 -4.01 -1.00 -12.87
CA ARG A 71 -3.65 -0.17 -11.70
C ARG A 71 -4.28 -0.70 -10.42
N VAL A 72 -5.56 -1.07 -10.48
CA VAL A 72 -6.28 -1.68 -9.34
C VAL A 72 -5.59 -2.96 -8.91
N VAL A 73 -5.27 -3.85 -9.85
CA VAL A 73 -4.54 -5.10 -9.55
C VAL A 73 -3.17 -4.81 -8.91
N GLY A 74 -2.40 -3.85 -9.45
CA GLY A 74 -1.09 -3.49 -8.89
C GLY A 74 -1.17 -3.01 -7.45
N LEU A 75 -2.19 -2.24 -7.13
CA LEU A 75 -2.42 -1.71 -5.79
C LEU A 75 -3.00 -2.75 -4.82
N ASP A 76 -3.88 -3.63 -5.31
CA ASP A 76 -4.47 -4.72 -4.52
C ASP A 76 -3.42 -5.74 -4.04
N ILE A 77 -2.38 -5.98 -4.83
CA ILE A 77 -1.25 -6.85 -4.44
C ILE A 77 -0.26 -6.17 -3.48
N GLY A 78 -0.48 -4.89 -3.14
CA GLY A 78 0.29 -4.18 -2.12
C GLY A 78 1.35 -3.21 -2.65
N ALA A 79 1.36 -2.82 -3.93
CA ALA A 79 2.19 -1.72 -4.39
C ALA A 79 1.77 -0.39 -3.71
N ASP A 80 2.73 0.49 -3.45
CA ASP A 80 2.49 1.79 -2.80
C ASP A 80 2.10 2.88 -3.79
N ASP A 81 2.53 2.76 -5.06
CA ASP A 81 2.12 3.63 -6.17
C ASP A 81 2.35 2.93 -7.52
N TYR A 82 1.84 3.55 -8.58
CA TYR A 82 1.85 3.02 -9.94
C TYR A 82 2.09 4.16 -10.93
N ILE A 83 2.99 3.96 -11.89
CA ILE A 83 3.29 4.96 -12.92
C ILE A 83 3.18 4.33 -14.32
N VAL A 84 2.53 5.04 -15.23
CA VAL A 84 2.30 4.59 -16.61
C VAL A 84 3.41 5.10 -17.52
N LYS A 85 4.02 4.22 -18.30
CA LYS A 85 4.96 4.56 -19.37
C LYS A 85 4.22 5.09 -20.60
N PRO A 86 4.76 6.14 -21.29
CA PRO A 86 6.00 6.85 -21.00
C PRO A 86 5.83 7.87 -19.87
N PHE A 87 6.80 7.99 -18.99
CA PHE A 87 6.84 8.97 -17.91
C PHE A 87 8.12 9.83 -17.98
N GLY A 88 8.04 11.04 -17.49
CA GLY A 88 9.20 11.92 -17.35
C GLY A 88 10.04 11.60 -16.14
N VAL A 89 11.36 11.88 -16.23
CA VAL A 89 12.28 11.70 -15.09
C VAL A 89 11.81 12.45 -13.84
N LYS A 90 11.33 13.69 -14.01
CA LYS A 90 10.82 14.50 -12.90
C LYS A 90 9.60 13.87 -12.23
N GLU A 91 8.71 13.26 -13.00
CA GLU A 91 7.54 12.56 -12.47
C GLU A 91 7.97 11.33 -11.66
N LEU A 92 8.87 10.51 -12.20
CA LEU A 92 9.40 9.35 -11.49
C LEU A 92 10.01 9.74 -10.15
N LEU A 93 10.91 10.72 -10.13
CA LEU A 93 11.55 11.21 -8.90
C LEU A 93 10.53 11.78 -7.90
N ALA A 94 9.56 12.56 -8.37
CA ALA A 94 8.52 13.10 -7.51
C ALA A 94 7.70 12.01 -6.84
N ARG A 95 7.35 10.94 -7.56
CA ARG A 95 6.62 9.78 -7.01
C ARG A 95 7.46 8.96 -6.03
N VAL A 96 8.71 8.66 -6.39
CA VAL A 96 9.64 7.98 -5.48
C VAL A 96 9.78 8.76 -4.18
N ASN A 97 10.04 10.06 -4.25
CA ASN A 97 10.15 10.92 -3.06
C ASN A 97 8.83 10.98 -2.26
N ALA A 98 7.68 11.02 -2.90
CA ALA A 98 6.40 11.04 -2.23
C ALA A 98 6.12 9.71 -1.50
N VAL A 99 6.42 8.58 -2.13
CA VAL A 99 6.27 7.25 -1.52
C VAL A 99 7.26 7.08 -0.37
N TYR A 100 8.53 7.45 -0.57
CA TYR A 100 9.58 7.35 0.45
C TYR A 100 9.32 8.25 1.67
N ARG A 101 8.88 9.49 1.46
CA ARG A 101 8.49 10.40 2.56
C ARG A 101 7.34 9.83 3.39
N ARG A 102 6.36 9.22 2.74
CA ARG A 102 5.26 8.51 3.43
C ARG A 102 5.78 7.32 4.25
N TYR A 103 6.77 6.63 3.75
CA TYR A 103 7.42 5.53 4.46
C TYR A 103 8.20 6.04 5.70
N GLN A 104 9.00 7.11 5.57
CA GLN A 104 9.72 7.71 6.70
C GLN A 104 8.80 8.32 7.76
N GLY A 105 7.69 8.95 7.36
CA GLY A 105 6.68 9.50 8.29
C GLY A 105 5.99 8.41 9.14
N ARG A 106 6.10 7.15 8.77
CA ARG A 106 5.61 6.00 9.55
C ARG A 106 6.36 5.78 10.86
N SER A 107 7.62 6.18 10.95
CA SER A 107 8.43 6.02 12.17
C SER A 107 7.93 6.85 13.38
N ALA A 108 7.12 7.86 13.14
CA ALA A 108 6.68 8.80 14.18
C ALA A 108 5.32 8.48 14.83
N SER A 109 4.56 7.49 14.32
CA SER A 109 3.25 7.11 14.89
C SER A 109 3.13 5.59 15.03
N GLN A 110 3.98 5.01 15.87
CA GLN A 110 4.05 3.55 16.06
C GLN A 110 3.39 3.06 17.35
N ALA A 111 2.62 3.89 18.03
CA ALA A 111 1.90 3.45 19.23
C ALA A 111 0.77 2.47 18.82
N THR A 112 0.72 1.35 19.53
CA THR A 112 -0.41 0.42 19.45
C THR A 112 -1.70 1.15 19.80
N PHE A 113 -2.77 0.94 19.02
CA PHE A 113 -4.07 1.53 19.27
C PHE A 113 -5.19 0.49 19.15
N THR A 114 -6.32 0.78 19.78
CA THR A 114 -7.45 -0.15 19.83
C THR A 114 -8.65 0.40 19.07
N MET A 115 -9.28 -0.44 18.27
CA MET A 115 -10.57 -0.18 17.58
C MET A 115 -11.56 -1.27 17.99
N ASN A 116 -12.46 -0.95 18.90
CA ASN A 116 -13.31 -1.94 19.59
C ASN A 116 -12.45 -3.07 20.20
N GLU A 117 -12.60 -4.30 19.71
CA GLU A 117 -11.88 -5.49 20.17
C GLU A 117 -10.59 -5.77 19.37
N LEU A 118 -10.28 -4.91 18.39
CA LEU A 118 -9.11 -5.03 17.53
C LEU A 118 -7.98 -4.17 18.08
N GLU A 119 -6.91 -4.78 18.55
CA GLU A 119 -5.66 -4.11 18.90
C GLU A 119 -4.75 -4.10 17.68
N VAL A 120 -4.35 -2.91 17.22
CA VAL A 120 -3.50 -2.72 16.03
C VAL A 120 -2.10 -2.34 16.47
N SER A 121 -1.11 -3.10 16.04
CA SER A 121 0.32 -2.81 16.18
C SER A 121 0.87 -2.32 14.84
N PRO A 122 0.98 -1.00 14.62
CA PRO A 122 1.46 -0.44 13.36
C PRO A 122 2.89 -0.86 13.02
N SER A 123 3.76 -0.94 14.02
CA SER A 123 5.17 -1.31 13.85
C SER A 123 5.36 -2.76 13.39
N GLU A 124 4.44 -3.64 13.79
CA GLU A 124 4.49 -5.06 13.43
C GLU A 124 3.66 -5.38 12.20
N LEU A 125 2.88 -4.40 11.67
CA LEU A 125 1.88 -4.60 10.63
C LEU A 125 0.92 -5.74 10.96
N ARG A 126 0.45 -5.74 12.20
CA ARG A 126 -0.44 -6.76 12.73
C ARG A 126 -1.57 -6.16 13.52
N ALA A 127 -2.63 -6.93 13.62
CA ALA A 127 -3.65 -6.69 14.62
C ALA A 127 -3.93 -7.96 15.41
N PHE A 128 -4.46 -7.79 16.60
CA PHE A 128 -4.84 -8.88 17.48
C PHE A 128 -6.30 -8.73 17.89
N ARG A 129 -7.01 -9.84 17.94
CA ARG A 129 -8.38 -9.91 18.44
C ARG A 129 -8.60 -11.22 19.16
N GLY A 130 -8.89 -11.16 20.46
CA GLY A 130 -9.10 -12.36 21.26
C GLY A 130 -7.95 -13.37 21.22
N GLY A 131 -6.71 -12.89 21.07
CA GLY A 131 -5.50 -13.73 20.94
C GLY A 131 -5.22 -14.22 19.51
N LEU A 132 -6.10 -13.97 18.54
CA LEU A 132 -5.86 -14.28 17.13
C LEU A 132 -5.06 -13.16 16.47
N GLN A 133 -3.95 -13.51 15.83
CA GLN A 133 -3.13 -12.61 15.03
C GLN A 133 -3.72 -12.44 13.65
N ILE A 134 -3.73 -11.21 13.16
CA ILE A 134 -4.20 -10.79 11.84
C ILE A 134 -3.07 -10.01 11.15
N ASP A 135 -2.58 -10.50 10.03
CA ASP A 135 -1.55 -9.81 9.28
C ASP A 135 -2.17 -8.66 8.46
N LEU A 136 -1.57 -7.49 8.59
CA LEU A 136 -1.99 -6.27 7.92
C LEU A 136 -0.93 -5.83 6.90
N THR A 137 -1.38 -5.18 5.85
CA THR A 137 -0.48 -4.44 4.96
C THR A 137 -0.24 -3.04 5.53
N GLY A 138 0.81 -2.37 5.08
CA GLY A 138 1.04 -0.98 5.46
C GLY A 138 -0.13 -0.04 5.06
N ARG A 139 -0.88 -0.37 4.00
CA ARG A 139 -2.09 0.36 3.62
C ARG A 139 -3.24 0.10 4.59
N ASP A 140 -3.42 -1.15 5.01
CA ASP A 140 -4.41 -1.49 6.04
C ASP A 140 -4.15 -0.66 7.30
N VAL A 141 -2.91 -0.63 7.77
CA VAL A 141 -2.51 0.16 8.95
C VAL A 141 -2.77 1.65 8.77
N LYS A 142 -2.43 2.24 7.61
CA LYS A 142 -2.69 3.65 7.32
C LYS A 142 -4.18 3.99 7.44
N LEU A 143 -5.02 3.19 6.79
CA LEU A 143 -6.47 3.41 6.81
C LEU A 143 -7.03 3.23 8.23
N LEU A 144 -6.62 2.17 8.95
CA LEU A 144 -7.05 1.94 10.33
C LEU A 144 -6.60 3.06 11.27
N SER A 145 -5.35 3.51 11.17
CA SER A 145 -4.85 4.65 11.96
C SER A 145 -5.62 5.93 11.67
N TYR A 146 -5.95 6.17 10.40
CA TYR A 146 -6.73 7.35 10.02
C TYR A 146 -8.17 7.28 10.56
N PHE A 147 -8.82 6.12 10.49
CA PHE A 147 -10.12 5.91 11.09
C PHE A 147 -10.09 6.08 12.61
N ALA A 148 -9.08 5.53 13.28
CA ALA A 148 -8.93 5.67 14.73
C ALA A 148 -8.76 7.13 15.15
N ALA A 149 -7.93 7.90 14.44
CA ALA A 149 -7.74 9.32 14.68
C ALA A 149 -8.99 10.18 14.39
N ASN A 150 -9.89 9.70 13.54
CA ASN A 150 -11.14 10.37 13.16
C ASN A 150 -12.38 9.63 13.66
N ARG A 151 -12.28 9.00 14.84
CA ARG A 151 -13.40 8.26 15.43
C ARG A 151 -14.68 9.12 15.48
N GLY A 152 -15.83 8.54 15.10
CA GLY A 152 -17.14 9.20 15.06
C GLY A 152 -17.36 10.10 13.84
N LYS A 153 -16.29 10.51 13.11
CA LYS A 153 -16.42 11.34 11.92
C LYS A 153 -16.63 10.50 10.67
N VAL A 154 -17.35 11.07 9.72
CA VAL A 154 -17.47 10.49 8.38
C VAL A 154 -16.25 10.90 7.56
N VAL A 155 -15.53 9.92 7.04
CA VAL A 155 -14.39 10.12 6.16
C VAL A 155 -14.85 9.88 4.73
N SER A 156 -14.61 10.83 3.85
CA SER A 156 -14.99 10.72 2.44
C SER A 156 -14.13 9.69 1.70
N ARG A 157 -14.63 9.22 0.56
CA ARG A 157 -13.85 8.30 -0.30
C ARG A 157 -12.55 8.93 -0.81
N ASN A 158 -12.58 10.22 -1.15
CA ASN A 158 -11.40 10.94 -1.62
C ASN A 158 -10.33 11.03 -0.52
N GLU A 159 -10.70 11.39 0.70
CA GLU A 159 -9.76 11.42 1.84
C GLU A 159 -9.13 10.04 2.09
N LEU A 160 -9.92 8.96 2.02
CA LEU A 160 -9.39 7.61 2.19
C LEU A 160 -8.45 7.21 1.05
N PHE A 161 -8.71 7.68 -0.17
CA PHE A 161 -7.78 7.52 -1.27
C PHE A 161 -6.48 8.24 -1.04
N ASP A 162 -6.55 9.51 -0.65
CA ASP A 162 -5.36 10.33 -0.37
C ASP A 162 -4.51 9.67 0.73
N VAL A 163 -5.13 9.14 1.76
CA VAL A 163 -4.46 8.42 2.86
C VAL A 163 -3.85 7.11 2.40
N GLY A 164 -4.59 6.31 1.66
CA GLY A 164 -4.16 4.96 1.27
C GLY A 164 -3.23 4.95 0.05
N TRP A 165 -3.46 5.84 -0.93
CA TRP A 165 -2.78 5.81 -2.23
C TRP A 165 -2.03 7.10 -2.58
N GLY A 166 -2.36 8.25 -1.94
CA GLY A 166 -1.74 9.55 -2.16
C GLY A 166 -2.49 10.43 -3.16
N PHE A 167 -2.18 11.74 -3.13
CA PHE A 167 -2.93 12.82 -3.80
C PHE A 167 -2.95 12.75 -5.34
N ASP A 168 -2.03 12.05 -5.98
CA ASP A 168 -1.91 12.01 -7.45
C ASP A 168 -2.68 10.85 -8.09
N PHE A 169 -3.46 10.13 -7.32
CA PHE A 169 -4.24 9.00 -7.81
C PHE A 169 -5.66 9.45 -8.15
N LEU A 170 -6.06 9.29 -9.41
CA LEU A 170 -7.46 9.47 -9.85
C LEU A 170 -8.16 8.10 -9.79
N PRO A 171 -8.87 7.81 -8.71
CA PRO A 171 -9.45 6.49 -8.51
C PRO A 171 -10.88 6.43 -9.02
N THR A 172 -11.34 5.23 -9.34
CA THR A 172 -12.78 4.98 -9.30
C THR A 172 -13.21 4.63 -7.88
N SER A 173 -14.39 5.08 -7.50
CA SER A 173 -15.00 4.73 -6.20
C SER A 173 -15.08 3.22 -5.96
N ARG A 174 -15.14 2.41 -7.03
CA ARG A 174 -15.20 0.94 -6.97
C ARG A 174 -13.95 0.30 -6.39
N SER A 175 -12.76 0.83 -6.67
CA SER A 175 -11.50 0.26 -6.17
C SER A 175 -11.34 0.41 -4.65
N LEU A 176 -11.76 1.54 -4.08
CA LEU A 176 -11.78 1.73 -2.63
C LEU A 176 -12.81 0.81 -1.96
N ASP A 177 -14.03 0.77 -2.49
CA ASP A 177 -15.11 -0.04 -1.91
C ASP A 177 -14.72 -1.53 -1.90
N GLN A 178 -14.03 -2.00 -2.95
CA GLN A 178 -13.47 -3.35 -3.02
C GLN A 178 -12.38 -3.55 -1.96
N TYR A 179 -11.44 -2.60 -1.83
CA TYR A 179 -10.38 -2.67 -0.83
C TYR A 179 -10.96 -2.70 0.60
N ILE A 180 -11.90 -1.81 0.92
CA ILE A 180 -12.59 -1.80 2.23
C ILE A 180 -13.31 -3.12 2.47
N SER A 181 -13.93 -3.72 1.43
CA SER A 181 -14.53 -5.04 1.55
C SER A 181 -13.52 -6.12 1.93
N GLN A 182 -12.31 -6.11 1.35
CA GLN A 182 -11.25 -7.05 1.70
C GLN A 182 -10.68 -6.78 3.10
N LEU A 183 -10.49 -5.51 3.45
CA LEU A 183 -10.03 -5.13 4.79
C LEU A 183 -11.03 -5.60 5.87
N ARG A 184 -12.33 -5.39 5.66
CA ARG A 184 -13.38 -5.90 6.56
C ARG A 184 -13.31 -7.40 6.76
N LYS A 185 -13.04 -8.18 5.73
CA LYS A 185 -12.88 -9.64 5.85
C LYS A 185 -11.75 -10.04 6.79
N LYS A 186 -10.72 -9.21 6.92
CA LYS A 186 -9.61 -9.44 7.87
C LYS A 186 -9.96 -9.02 9.29
N ILE A 187 -10.55 -7.82 9.44
CA ILE A 187 -10.63 -7.14 10.74
C ILE A 187 -12.00 -7.21 11.43
N GLU A 188 -13.08 -7.45 10.71
CA GLU A 188 -14.41 -7.53 11.31
C GLU A 188 -14.74 -8.94 11.80
N ILE A 189 -15.55 -9.06 12.84
CA ILE A 189 -16.11 -10.34 13.25
C ILE A 189 -17.13 -10.81 12.23
N ASP A 190 -18.00 -9.89 11.81
CA ASP A 190 -18.96 -10.11 10.73
C ASP A 190 -18.77 -9.03 9.65
N PRO A 191 -18.14 -9.35 8.52
CA PRO A 191 -17.92 -8.39 7.43
C PRO A 191 -19.23 -7.84 6.81
N LYS A 192 -20.36 -8.55 6.99
CA LYS A 192 -21.67 -8.09 6.49
C LYS A 192 -22.29 -7.05 7.43
N ASN A 193 -21.99 -7.12 8.72
CA ASN A 193 -22.43 -6.18 9.76
C ASN A 193 -21.21 -5.51 10.42
N PRO A 194 -20.46 -4.66 9.70
CA PRO A 194 -19.19 -4.13 10.16
C PRO A 194 -19.40 -3.15 11.33
N ARG A 195 -18.56 -3.30 12.38
CA ARG A 195 -18.54 -2.45 13.56
C ARG A 195 -17.33 -1.53 13.65
N ILE A 196 -16.27 -1.85 12.90
CA ILE A 196 -15.05 -1.05 12.88
C ILE A 196 -15.11 -0.06 11.73
N ILE A 197 -15.45 -0.51 10.52
CA ILE A 197 -15.56 0.37 9.35
C ILE A 197 -17.00 0.33 8.85
N ALA A 198 -17.87 1.22 9.33
CA ALA A 198 -19.26 1.33 8.89
C ALA A 198 -19.36 2.11 7.57
N THR A 199 -20.30 1.73 6.68
CA THR A 199 -20.58 2.49 5.45
C THR A 199 -21.53 3.64 5.76
N VAL A 200 -21.17 4.84 5.27
CA VAL A 200 -22.09 5.98 5.20
C VAL A 200 -22.45 6.17 3.73
N HIS A 201 -23.66 5.76 3.37
CA HIS A 201 -24.11 5.77 1.98
C HIS A 201 -23.88 7.12 1.31
N THR A 202 -23.51 7.10 0.04
CA THR A 202 -23.16 8.26 -0.82
C THR A 202 -21.96 9.09 -0.38
N VAL A 203 -21.52 9.07 0.90
CA VAL A 203 -20.46 9.92 1.44
C VAL A 203 -19.12 9.16 1.56
N GLY A 204 -19.09 8.06 2.30
CA GLY A 204 -17.83 7.36 2.57
C GLY A 204 -17.98 6.31 3.68
N TYR A 205 -17.06 6.36 4.65
CA TYR A 205 -16.97 5.38 5.73
C TYR A 205 -16.74 6.06 7.08
N ARG A 206 -17.00 5.35 8.16
CA ARG A 206 -16.84 5.87 9.53
C ARG A 206 -16.44 4.74 10.48
N TYR A 207 -15.54 5.03 11.39
CA TYR A 207 -15.37 4.27 12.64
C TYR A 207 -16.27 4.89 13.71
N PRO A 208 -17.28 4.17 14.21
CA PRO A 208 -18.26 4.69 15.18
C PRO A 208 -17.68 5.08 16.53
#